data_f0029dcd81df7b1e184176c2d750a4eb
#
_entry.id   f0029dcd81df7b1e184176c2d750a4eb
#
_cell.length_a   1.000
_cell.length_b   1.000
_cell.length_c   1.000
_cell.angle_alpha   90.00
_cell.angle_beta   90.00
_cell.angle_gamma   90.00
#
_symmetry.space_group_name_H-M   'P 1'
#
loop_
_entity.id
_entity.type
_entity.pdbx_description
1 polymer ?
#
loop_
_entity_poly.entity_id
_entity_poly.type
_entity_poly.pdbx_seq_one_letter_code
_entity_poly.pdbx_strand_id
1 'polypeptide(L)'
;MTRRPLRLHGTRPLEKAEQAGTIKLLTLLGADVYVIGTTRPRGRPCPSCGTFVAEHAGTCQTPGMSDLVVFLPGARPRRVCFIEQKRPGGKLSEPQERFRALAEHSTALYVAGTLDDVIAWLQRQGVMPRTGSTDR
;
A
#
# COMPACT_ATOMS: atom_id res chain seq x y z
N MET A 1 -5.69 -7.20 42.54
CA MET A 1 -5.48 -7.88 41.24
C MET A 1 -5.60 -6.84 40.11
N THR A 2 -4.50 -6.34 39.65
CA THR A 2 -4.46 -5.44 38.50
C THR A 2 -4.64 -6.26 37.22
N ARG A 3 -5.77 -6.10 36.53
CA ARG A 3 -6.01 -6.67 35.22
C ARG A 3 -5.03 -6.02 34.25
N ARG A 4 -4.08 -6.80 33.70
CA ARG A 4 -3.27 -6.40 32.57
C ARG A 4 -4.24 -6.03 31.42
N PRO A 5 -4.09 -4.85 30.80
CA PRO A 5 -4.87 -4.56 29.61
C PRO A 5 -4.53 -5.59 28.54
N LEU A 6 -5.55 -6.20 27.98
CA LEU A 6 -5.43 -7.04 26.78
C LEU A 6 -4.74 -6.22 25.69
N ARG A 7 -3.50 -6.55 25.40
CA ARG A 7 -2.85 -6.02 24.19
C ARG A 7 -3.58 -6.66 23.01
N LEU A 8 -4.39 -5.88 22.37
CA LEU A 8 -4.93 -6.20 21.04
C LEU A 8 -3.75 -6.30 20.06
N HIS A 9 -3.20 -7.50 19.94
CA HIS A 9 -2.28 -7.86 18.85
C HIS A 9 -3.09 -7.89 17.56
N GLY A 10 -3.30 -6.75 16.92
CA GLY A 10 -4.22 -6.75 15.80
C GLY A 10 -4.11 -5.62 14.79
N THR A 11 -2.95 -4.99 14.59
CA THR A 11 -2.84 -3.93 13.59
C THR A 11 -2.46 -4.42 12.19
N ARG A 12 -1.79 -5.55 12.07
CA ARG A 12 -1.39 -6.14 10.79
C ARG A 12 -2.53 -6.78 9.98
N PRO A 13 -3.54 -7.47 10.59
CA PRO A 13 -4.63 -8.07 9.82
C PRO A 13 -5.51 -7.05 9.10
N LEU A 14 -5.77 -5.89 9.70
CA LEU A 14 -6.61 -4.84 9.11
C LEU A 14 -5.98 -4.23 7.85
N GLU A 15 -4.69 -3.93 7.89
CA GLU A 15 -3.98 -3.38 6.74
C GLU A 15 -3.93 -4.36 5.57
N LYS A 16 -3.71 -5.66 5.84
CA LYS A 16 -3.76 -6.71 4.82
C LYS A 16 -5.16 -6.89 4.23
N ALA A 17 -6.20 -6.79 5.06
CA ALA A 17 -7.58 -6.89 4.60
C ALA A 17 -7.95 -5.68 3.72
N GLU A 18 -7.53 -4.48 4.10
CA GLU A 18 -7.68 -3.26 3.31
C GLU A 18 -6.96 -3.39 1.96
N GLN A 19 -5.73 -3.89 1.96
CA GLN A 19 -4.96 -4.12 0.75
C GLN A 19 -5.62 -5.14 -0.18
N ALA A 20 -6.11 -6.25 0.36
CA ALA A 20 -6.83 -7.26 -0.41
C ALA A 20 -8.09 -6.69 -1.06
N GLY A 21 -8.84 -5.88 -0.34
CA GLY A 21 -10.00 -5.16 -0.85
C GLY A 21 -9.65 -4.20 -1.99
N THR A 22 -8.58 -3.45 -1.83
CA THR A 22 -8.06 -2.52 -2.84
C THR A 22 -7.65 -3.27 -4.12
N ILE A 23 -6.91 -4.36 -4.01
CA ILE A 23 -6.49 -5.18 -5.15
C ILE A 23 -7.71 -5.73 -5.90
N LYS A 24 -8.68 -6.28 -5.17
CA LYS A 24 -9.91 -6.81 -5.76
C LYS A 24 -10.69 -5.74 -6.51
N LEU A 25 -10.86 -4.58 -5.91
CA LEU A 25 -11.56 -3.44 -6.53
C LEU A 25 -10.86 -3.00 -7.83
N LEU A 26 -9.57 -2.75 -7.77
CA LEU A 26 -8.78 -2.30 -8.92
C LEU A 26 -8.80 -3.31 -10.06
N THR A 27 -8.70 -4.60 -9.74
CA THR A 27 -8.79 -5.68 -10.73
C THR A 27 -10.16 -5.69 -11.41
N LEU A 28 -11.24 -5.52 -10.65
CA LEU A 28 -12.60 -5.42 -11.19
C LEU A 28 -12.79 -4.18 -12.09
N LEU A 29 -12.07 -3.11 -11.82
CA LEU A 29 -12.09 -1.89 -12.65
C LEU A 29 -11.24 -2.01 -13.92
N GLY A 30 -10.52 -3.10 -14.10
CA GLY A 30 -9.66 -3.32 -15.27
C GLY A 30 -8.26 -2.73 -15.13
N ALA A 31 -7.82 -2.40 -13.93
CA ALA A 31 -6.46 -2.01 -13.64
C ALA A 31 -5.54 -3.23 -13.58
N ASP A 32 -4.28 -3.04 -13.94
CA ASP A 32 -3.23 -4.03 -13.68
C ASP A 32 -2.51 -3.66 -12.40
N VAL A 33 -2.54 -4.57 -11.42
CA VAL A 33 -2.05 -4.35 -10.07
C VAL A 33 -0.84 -5.23 -9.81
N TYR A 34 0.25 -4.61 -9.40
CA TYR A 34 1.47 -5.28 -8.99
C TYR A 34 1.71 -5.04 -7.50
N VAL A 35 1.78 -6.11 -6.73
CA VAL A 35 2.13 -6.07 -5.32
C VAL A 35 3.64 -6.00 -5.21
N ILE A 36 4.14 -4.94 -4.61
CA ILE A 36 5.56 -4.81 -4.33
C ILE A 36 5.82 -5.53 -3.03
N GLY A 37 6.52 -6.65 -3.13
CA GLY A 37 6.65 -7.61 -2.05
C GLY A 37 7.21 -7.01 -0.76
N THR A 38 6.50 -7.28 0.30
CA THR A 38 6.88 -7.02 1.68
C THR A 38 7.47 -8.28 2.34
N THR A 39 7.88 -9.26 1.56
CA THR A 39 8.57 -10.42 2.09
C THR A 39 9.87 -9.95 2.73
N ARG A 40 9.83 -9.81 4.05
CA ARG A 40 11.07 -9.69 4.82
C ARG A 40 11.92 -10.90 4.46
N PRO A 41 13.19 -10.70 4.06
CA PRO A 41 14.06 -11.83 3.78
C PRO A 41 14.03 -12.74 5.01
N ARG A 42 13.75 -14.02 4.79
CA ARG A 42 13.91 -15.02 5.83
C ARG A 42 15.39 -15.10 6.13
N GLY A 43 15.78 -14.66 7.31
CA GLY A 43 17.15 -14.72 7.75
C GLY A 43 17.33 -15.81 8.79
N ARG A 44 18.55 -16.25 8.94
CA ARG A 44 18.98 -17.15 10.01
C ARG A 44 19.89 -16.39 10.96
N PRO A 45 19.78 -16.63 12.28
CA PRO A 45 20.78 -16.10 13.19
C PRO A 45 22.15 -16.76 12.85
N CYS A 46 23.18 -15.94 12.79
CA CYS A 46 24.54 -16.44 12.61
C CYS A 46 24.88 -17.38 13.78
N PRO A 47 25.35 -18.62 13.51
CA PRO A 47 25.68 -19.57 14.58
C PRO A 47 26.80 -19.10 15.52
N SER A 48 27.67 -18.21 15.04
CA SER A 48 28.83 -17.74 15.80
C SER A 48 28.59 -16.51 16.64
N CYS A 49 27.75 -15.56 16.18
CA CYS A 49 27.55 -14.26 16.85
C CYS A 49 26.08 -13.90 17.12
N GLY A 50 25.13 -14.72 16.67
CA GLY A 50 23.69 -14.46 16.83
C GLY A 50 23.15 -13.33 15.97
N THR A 51 23.98 -12.66 15.17
CA THR A 51 23.55 -11.61 14.25
C THR A 51 22.67 -12.19 13.15
N PHE A 52 21.55 -11.55 12.87
CA PHE A 52 20.64 -11.99 11.84
C PHE A 52 21.24 -11.75 10.45
N VAL A 53 21.39 -12.82 9.68
CA VAL A 53 21.87 -12.78 8.30
C VAL A 53 20.72 -13.05 7.37
N ALA A 54 20.37 -12.08 6.50
CA ALA A 54 19.35 -12.26 5.50
C ALA A 54 19.79 -13.27 4.42
N GLU A 55 18.92 -14.21 4.07
CA GLU A 55 19.22 -15.26 3.08
C GLU A 55 19.51 -14.69 1.67
N HIS A 56 19.02 -13.50 1.37
CA HIS A 56 19.18 -12.84 0.08
C HIS A 56 19.63 -11.39 0.26
N ALA A 57 20.92 -11.21 0.51
CA ALA A 57 21.52 -9.88 0.51
C ALA A 57 21.30 -9.20 -0.84
N GLY A 58 20.65 -8.04 -0.84
CA GLY A 58 20.39 -7.25 -2.04
C GLY A 58 18.98 -7.37 -2.64
N THR A 59 18.11 -8.22 -2.11
CA THR A 59 16.70 -8.34 -2.54
C THR A 59 15.71 -7.61 -1.62
N CYS A 60 16.23 -6.82 -0.67
CA CYS A 60 15.40 -6.03 0.23
C CYS A 60 14.77 -4.86 -0.51
N GLN A 61 13.48 -4.68 -0.31
CA GLN A 61 12.77 -3.51 -0.77
C GLN A 61 13.37 -2.24 -0.14
N THR A 62 13.55 -1.21 -0.95
CA THR A 62 13.99 0.10 -0.44
C THR A 62 12.94 0.65 0.53
N PRO A 63 13.34 1.11 1.72
CA PRO A 63 12.42 1.70 2.67
C PRO A 63 11.62 2.86 2.05
N GLY A 64 10.32 2.88 2.30
CA GLY A 64 9.42 3.91 1.80
C GLY A 64 8.74 3.58 0.47
N MET A 65 9.14 2.51 -0.20
CA MET A 65 8.44 2.03 -1.41
C MET A 65 6.98 1.70 -1.09
N SER A 66 6.07 2.06 -1.98
CA SER A 66 4.64 1.78 -1.83
C SER A 66 4.30 0.29 -1.88
N ASP A 67 3.14 -0.08 -1.36
CA ASP A 67 2.66 -1.47 -1.35
C ASP A 67 2.27 -1.97 -2.74
N LEU A 68 1.69 -1.11 -3.55
CA LEU A 68 1.17 -1.44 -4.87
C LEU A 68 1.68 -0.47 -5.94
N VAL A 69 1.95 -1.01 -7.12
CA VAL A 69 2.07 -0.26 -8.38
C VAL A 69 0.91 -0.64 -9.28
N VAL A 70 0.19 0.35 -9.77
CA VAL A 70 -1.05 0.15 -10.50
C VAL A 70 -1.02 0.90 -11.82
N PHE A 71 -1.38 0.20 -12.88
CA PHE A 71 -1.65 0.81 -14.18
C PHE A 71 -3.16 1.00 -14.31
N LEU A 72 -3.60 2.25 -14.28
CA LEU A 72 -5.02 2.60 -14.29
C LEU A 72 -5.63 2.38 -15.69
N PRO A 73 -6.91 1.95 -15.78
CA PRO A 73 -7.59 1.81 -17.06
C PRO A 73 -7.97 3.18 -17.64
N GLY A 74 -8.33 3.19 -18.91
CA GLY A 74 -9.02 4.28 -19.59
C GLY A 74 -8.12 5.22 -20.40
N ALA A 75 -7.06 5.77 -19.84
CA ALA A 75 -6.18 6.70 -20.54
C ALA A 75 -5.10 5.99 -21.39
N ARG A 76 -4.67 6.62 -22.46
CA ARG A 76 -3.51 6.16 -23.25
C ARG A 76 -2.56 7.34 -23.50
N PRO A 77 -1.29 7.27 -23.06
CA PRO A 77 -0.71 6.15 -22.30
C PRO A 77 -1.40 5.96 -20.93
N ARG A 78 -1.34 4.73 -20.42
CA ARG A 78 -1.95 4.42 -19.12
C ARG A 78 -1.24 5.17 -17.99
N ARG A 79 -2.02 5.67 -17.06
CA ARG A 79 -1.48 6.36 -15.87
C ARG A 79 -0.97 5.34 -14.88
N VAL A 80 0.22 5.61 -14.31
CA VAL A 80 0.82 4.81 -13.24
C VAL A 80 0.50 5.45 -11.90
N CYS A 81 0.04 4.64 -10.97
CA CYS A 81 -0.27 5.04 -9.61
C CYS A 81 0.48 4.18 -8.60
N PHE A 82 1.03 4.81 -7.59
CA PHE A 82 1.56 4.14 -6.40
C PHE A 82 0.52 4.22 -5.29
N ILE A 83 0.22 3.08 -4.67
CA ILE A 83 -0.73 3.00 -3.56
C ILE A 83 -0.02 2.49 -2.32
N GLU A 84 -0.05 3.28 -1.26
CA GLU A 84 0.39 2.90 0.08
C GLU A 84 -0.84 2.60 0.93
N GLN A 85 -1.03 1.34 1.27
CA GLN A 85 -2.16 0.93 2.07
C GLN A 85 -1.92 1.25 3.54
N LYS A 86 -2.92 1.82 4.19
CA LYS A 86 -2.90 2.15 5.62
C LYS A 86 -4.16 1.64 6.31
N ARG A 87 -4.02 1.31 7.59
CA ARG A 87 -5.15 1.15 8.49
C ARG A 87 -5.78 2.51 8.80
N PRO A 88 -7.03 2.58 9.28
CA PRO A 88 -7.63 3.82 9.75
C PRO A 88 -6.74 4.54 10.76
N GLY A 89 -6.48 5.83 10.54
CA GLY A 89 -5.59 6.64 11.36
C GLY A 89 -4.10 6.38 11.20
N GLY A 90 -3.70 5.49 10.30
CA GLY A 90 -2.29 5.23 9.98
C GLY A 90 -1.64 6.43 9.30
N LYS A 91 -0.36 6.66 9.61
CA LYS A 91 0.44 7.75 9.07
C LYS A 91 1.59 7.20 8.22
N LEU A 92 2.04 7.99 7.27
CA LEU A 92 3.24 7.69 6.52
C LEU A 92 4.49 7.83 7.40
N SER A 93 5.45 6.92 7.23
CA SER A 93 6.77 7.06 7.79
C SER A 93 7.59 8.11 7.03
N GLU A 94 8.70 8.54 7.58
CA GLU A 94 9.57 9.51 6.90
C GLU A 94 10.07 8.99 5.53
N PRO A 95 10.52 7.75 5.36
CA PRO A 95 10.85 7.22 4.03
C PRO A 95 9.66 7.20 3.07
N GLN A 96 8.46 6.91 3.54
CA GLN A 96 7.24 6.92 2.73
C GLN A 96 6.86 8.34 2.29
N GLU A 97 7.04 9.34 3.14
CA GLU A 97 6.85 10.76 2.79
C GLU A 97 7.84 11.21 1.71
N ARG A 98 9.09 10.78 1.77
CA ARG A 98 10.09 11.05 0.72
C ARG A 98 9.70 10.42 -0.60
N PHE A 99 9.25 9.17 -0.58
CA PHE A 99 8.79 8.48 -1.78
C PHE A 99 7.57 9.19 -2.39
N ARG A 100 6.60 9.58 -1.56
CA ARG A 100 5.43 10.36 -1.97
C ARG A 100 5.84 11.65 -2.68
N ALA A 101 6.74 12.41 -2.10
CA ALA A 101 7.23 13.66 -2.69
C ALA A 101 7.85 13.43 -4.08
N LEU A 102 8.67 12.39 -4.22
CA LEU A 102 9.26 12.02 -5.52
C LEU A 102 8.20 11.59 -6.54
N ALA A 103 7.23 10.80 -6.11
CA ALA A 103 6.12 10.38 -6.99
C ALA A 103 5.29 11.58 -7.46
N GLU A 104 4.96 12.50 -6.58
CA GLU A 104 4.20 13.71 -6.88
C GLU A 104 4.96 14.69 -7.78
N HIS A 105 6.30 14.70 -7.75
CA HIS A 105 7.15 15.47 -8.65
C HIS A 105 7.41 14.78 -10.00
N SER A 106 6.91 13.58 -10.17
CA SER A 106 6.98 12.83 -11.42
C SER A 106 5.62 12.83 -12.12
N THR A 107 5.52 12.11 -13.22
CA THR A 107 4.24 11.89 -13.91
C THR A 107 3.37 10.80 -13.25
N ALA A 108 3.88 10.13 -12.23
CA ALA A 108 3.16 9.12 -11.50
C ALA A 108 2.17 9.74 -10.51
N LEU A 109 1.09 9.02 -10.27
CA LEU A 109 0.10 9.35 -9.25
C LEU A 109 0.43 8.65 -7.94
N TYR A 110 -0.03 9.20 -6.84
CA TYR A 110 0.17 8.63 -5.51
C TYR A 110 -1.09 8.77 -4.65
N VAL A 111 -1.43 7.72 -3.94
CA VAL A 111 -2.46 7.74 -2.91
C VAL A 111 -2.03 6.88 -1.73
N ALA A 112 -2.31 7.35 -0.52
CA ALA A 112 -2.08 6.61 0.71
C ALA A 112 -3.34 6.64 1.57
N GLY A 113 -3.70 5.53 2.16
CA GLY A 113 -4.84 5.45 3.06
C GLY A 113 -5.50 4.09 3.11
N THR A 114 -6.73 4.10 3.60
CA THR A 114 -7.60 2.93 3.67
C THR A 114 -8.23 2.62 2.31
N LEU A 115 -8.97 1.54 2.22
CA LEU A 115 -9.77 1.23 1.02
C LEU A 115 -10.73 2.36 0.68
N ASP A 116 -11.40 2.95 1.67
CA ASP A 116 -12.33 4.07 1.46
C ASP A 116 -11.62 5.31 0.91
N ASP A 117 -10.42 5.60 1.39
CA ASP A 117 -9.57 6.69 0.87
C ASP A 117 -9.18 6.45 -0.59
N VAL A 118 -8.84 5.22 -0.93
CA VAL A 118 -8.52 4.81 -2.32
C VAL A 118 -9.75 4.93 -3.21
N ILE A 119 -10.92 4.50 -2.76
CA ILE A 119 -12.19 4.65 -3.49
C ILE A 119 -12.48 6.12 -3.78
N ALA A 120 -12.42 6.97 -2.77
CA ALA A 120 -12.65 8.41 -2.92
C ALA A 120 -11.66 9.05 -3.91
N TRP A 121 -10.40 8.61 -3.86
CA TRP A 121 -9.36 9.06 -4.77
C TRP A 121 -9.64 8.61 -6.22
N LEU A 122 -10.02 7.33 -6.44
CA LEU A 122 -10.37 6.80 -7.76
C LEU A 122 -11.57 7.56 -8.38
N GLN A 123 -12.53 7.94 -7.55
CA GLN A 123 -13.66 8.76 -7.98
C GLN A 123 -13.21 10.16 -8.44
N ARG A 124 -12.30 10.79 -7.70
CA ARG A 124 -11.72 12.08 -8.10
C ARG A 124 -10.90 11.99 -9.39
N GLN A 125 -10.27 10.83 -9.62
CA GLN A 125 -9.50 10.58 -10.85
C GLN A 125 -10.37 10.20 -12.06
N GLY A 126 -11.68 10.06 -11.87
CA GLY A 126 -12.58 9.65 -12.94
C GLY A 126 -12.49 8.17 -13.34
N VAL A 127 -11.84 7.34 -12.53
CA VAL A 127 -11.74 5.88 -12.77
C VAL A 127 -12.99 5.15 -12.30
N MET A 128 -13.68 5.71 -11.32
CA MET A 128 -14.94 5.19 -10.79
C MET A 128 -16.05 6.28 -10.86
N PRO A 129 -17.32 5.89 -11.05
CA PRO A 129 -18.42 6.83 -10.92
C PRO A 129 -18.53 7.35 -9.47
N ARG A 130 -18.93 8.60 -9.32
CA ARG A 130 -19.23 9.16 -8.01
C ARG A 130 -20.52 8.55 -7.50
N THR A 131 -20.50 8.01 -6.27
CA THR A 131 -21.71 7.60 -5.59
C THR A 131 -22.53 8.85 -5.25
N GLY A 132 -23.68 9.03 -5.88
CA GLY A 132 -24.60 10.13 -5.58
C GLY A 132 -24.97 11.06 -6.75
N SER A 133 -24.47 10.84 -7.95
CA SER A 133 -25.01 11.53 -9.14
C SER A 133 -26.14 10.72 -9.74
N THR A 134 -27.30 10.77 -9.08
CA THR A 134 -28.57 10.52 -9.76
C THR A 134 -28.98 11.83 -10.40
N ASP A 135 -28.38 12.18 -11.50
CA ASP A 135 -28.99 13.12 -12.41
C ASP A 135 -30.14 12.38 -13.14
N ARG A 136 -31.33 12.75 -12.74
CA ARG A 136 -32.55 12.50 -13.51
C ARG A 136 -32.68 13.56 -14.60
#